data_276386497d54dbf999cc36879d79d57c
#
_entry.id   276386497d54dbf999cc36879d79d57c
#
_cell.length_a   1.000
_cell.length_b   1.000
_cell.length_c   1.000
_cell.angle_alpha   90.00
_cell.angle_beta   90.00
_cell.angle_gamma   90.00
#
_symmetry.space_group_name_H-M   'P 1'
#
loop_
_entity.id
_entity.type
_entity.pdbx_description
1 polymer ?
#
loop_
_entity_poly.entity_id
_entity_poly.type
_entity_poly.pdbx_seq_one_letter_code
_entity_poly.pdbx_strand_id
1 'polypeptide(L)'
;PVTREKALALRPPKDLRAVQLSDLPEAIRLPLVERDGTAGRIALVFPKHVGAFGPEESRLLGNLIRGSIADAGVRAQAVGTALLFNDIADAIMRDGPIATLVAFGAVVALVALALRRVRPTIQVLASLLLGVAWLVGAATWARVRLNFLNFVVFPITFGIGVDYAANIVQRWRLEGAGTLDRVLRETGGAVALCSLTTIIGYGSLLVADNRALRGFGALASVGEVACLAAALVALPAFLLRPRRHAGLPVPSAAEGLTVRSTEG
;
A
#
# COMPACT_ATOMS: atom_id res chain seq x y z
N PRO A 1 51.23 17.92 16.63
CA PRO A 1 52.29 17.20 17.34
C PRO A 1 51.77 16.87 18.74
N VAL A 2 51.59 15.56 19.02
CA VAL A 2 51.20 15.11 20.37
C VAL A 2 52.43 15.36 21.27
N THR A 3 52.24 16.20 22.26
CA THR A 3 53.31 16.52 23.20
C THR A 3 53.70 15.23 23.96
N ARG A 4 54.99 15.03 24.24
CA ARG A 4 55.55 13.87 24.93
C ARG A 4 54.82 13.55 26.26
N GLU A 5 54.32 14.59 26.94
CA GLU A 5 53.48 14.44 28.14
C GLU A 5 52.13 13.77 27.88
N LYS A 6 51.47 14.14 26.77
CA LYS A 6 50.20 13.46 26.40
C LYS A 6 50.42 12.00 25.98
N ALA A 7 51.56 11.70 25.35
CA ALA A 7 51.91 10.31 25.02
C ALA A 7 52.25 9.49 26.28
N LEU A 8 52.85 10.10 27.32
CA LEU A 8 53.11 9.44 28.59
C LEU A 8 51.84 9.20 29.41
N ALA A 9 50.86 10.11 29.32
CA ALA A 9 49.54 9.94 29.96
C ALA A 9 48.70 8.82 29.34
N LEU A 10 49.01 8.42 28.08
CA LEU A 10 48.37 7.31 27.38
C LEU A 10 49.03 5.94 27.64
N ARG A 11 50.12 5.91 28.46
CA ARG A 11 50.72 4.63 28.81
C ARG A 11 49.75 3.80 29.66
N PRO A 12 49.52 2.55 29.28
CA PRO A 12 48.66 1.68 30.08
C PRO A 12 49.33 1.51 31.47
N PRO A 13 48.51 1.43 32.56
CA PRO A 13 49.04 1.14 33.88
C PRO A 13 49.78 -0.20 33.87
N LYS A 14 50.77 -0.33 34.74
CA LYS A 14 51.57 -1.57 34.82
C LYS A 14 50.79 -2.78 35.28
N ASP A 15 49.66 -2.57 35.96
CA ASP A 15 48.74 -3.59 36.47
C ASP A 15 47.49 -3.63 35.61
N LEU A 16 47.64 -4.16 34.41
CA LEU A 16 46.48 -4.45 33.55
C LEU A 16 45.65 -5.59 34.14
N ARG A 17 44.53 -5.23 34.71
CA ARG A 17 43.50 -6.21 35.08
C ARG A 17 42.32 -6.17 34.08
N ALA A 18 41.63 -7.26 33.93
CA ALA A 18 40.38 -7.27 33.15
C ALA A 18 39.40 -6.28 33.77
N VAL A 19 38.88 -5.36 32.96
CA VAL A 19 37.87 -4.38 33.38
C VAL A 19 36.61 -5.14 33.74
N GLN A 20 36.17 -4.99 35.01
CA GLN A 20 34.90 -5.55 35.44
C GLN A 20 33.76 -4.56 35.16
N LEU A 21 32.55 -5.07 35.08
CA LEU A 21 31.36 -4.26 34.83
C LEU A 21 31.16 -3.16 35.91
N SER A 22 31.59 -3.43 37.15
CA SER A 22 31.61 -2.48 38.27
C SER A 22 32.57 -1.32 38.08
N ASP A 23 33.60 -1.49 37.25
CA ASP A 23 34.62 -0.47 36.99
C ASP A 23 34.20 0.54 35.91
N LEU A 24 33.06 0.23 35.21
CA LEU A 24 32.54 1.07 34.14
C LEU A 24 31.75 2.25 34.69
N PRO A 25 31.84 3.45 34.07
CA PRO A 25 30.97 4.57 34.35
C PRO A 25 29.49 4.16 34.24
N GLU A 26 28.65 4.75 35.06
CA GLU A 26 27.23 4.42 35.15
C GLU A 26 26.51 4.52 33.78
N ALA A 27 26.85 5.51 32.96
CA ALA A 27 26.31 5.71 31.62
C ALA A 27 26.57 4.53 30.65
N ILE A 28 27.68 3.79 30.85
CA ILE A 28 28.05 2.61 30.05
C ILE A 28 27.49 1.34 30.70
N ARG A 29 27.43 1.30 32.01
CA ARG A 29 26.94 0.17 32.79
C ARG A 29 25.43 -0.02 32.68
N LEU A 30 24.64 1.07 32.80
CA LEU A 30 23.18 1.01 32.78
C LEU A 30 22.59 0.26 31.57
N PRO A 31 23.04 0.44 30.34
CA PRO A 31 22.53 -0.33 29.20
C PRO A 31 22.88 -1.82 29.21
N LEU A 32 23.82 -2.25 30.07
CA LEU A 32 24.31 -3.64 30.17
C LEU A 32 23.74 -4.38 31.38
N VAL A 33 22.95 -3.70 32.22
CA VAL A 33 22.33 -4.25 33.42
C VAL A 33 20.82 -4.32 33.22
N GLU A 34 20.23 -5.45 33.55
CA GLU A 34 18.79 -5.65 33.49
C GLU A 34 18.07 -4.89 34.62
N ARG A 35 16.76 -4.77 34.53
CA ARG A 35 15.93 -4.08 35.55
C ARG A 35 16.01 -4.74 36.93
N ASP A 36 16.31 -6.04 36.99
CA ASP A 36 16.50 -6.81 38.21
C ASP A 36 17.92 -6.70 38.82
N GLY A 37 18.79 -5.90 38.20
CA GLY A 37 20.17 -5.72 38.61
C GLY A 37 21.13 -6.81 38.08
N THR A 38 20.67 -7.81 37.34
CA THR A 38 21.53 -8.83 36.77
C THR A 38 22.34 -8.25 35.60
N ALA A 39 23.57 -8.73 35.45
CA ALA A 39 24.48 -8.32 34.40
C ALA A 39 25.00 -9.53 33.62
N GLY A 40 25.45 -9.29 32.39
CA GLY A 40 26.06 -10.32 31.55
C GLY A 40 25.08 -11.09 30.67
N ARG A 41 23.79 -10.72 30.67
CA ARG A 41 22.79 -11.30 29.74
C ARG A 41 22.58 -10.48 28.49
N ILE A 42 23.07 -9.22 28.47
CA ILE A 42 22.95 -8.30 27.33
C ILE A 42 24.30 -8.27 26.60
N ALA A 43 24.29 -8.59 25.31
CA ALA A 43 25.42 -8.45 24.41
C ALA A 43 25.13 -7.33 23.40
N LEU A 44 25.98 -6.32 23.35
CA LEU A 44 25.90 -5.24 22.36
C LEU A 44 26.75 -5.62 21.15
N VAL A 45 26.14 -5.68 19.99
CA VAL A 45 26.83 -5.97 18.73
C VAL A 45 27.01 -4.67 17.95
N PHE A 46 28.25 -4.25 17.78
CA PHE A 46 28.61 -3.08 16.99
C PHE A 46 29.18 -3.53 15.64
N PRO A 47 28.48 -3.30 14.53
CA PRO A 47 29.06 -3.62 13.22
C PRO A 47 30.24 -2.71 12.91
N LYS A 48 31.27 -3.24 12.25
CA LYS A 48 32.52 -2.54 11.96
C LYS A 48 32.35 -1.27 11.10
N HIS A 49 31.30 -1.23 10.29
CA HIS A 49 30.97 -0.05 9.50
C HIS A 49 29.69 0.58 10.07
N VAL A 50 29.85 1.70 10.76
CA VAL A 50 28.73 2.51 11.29
C VAL A 50 28.31 3.49 10.19
N GLY A 51 27.78 2.97 9.08
CA GLY A 51 27.13 3.72 8.03
C GLY A 51 25.64 3.41 8.00
N ALA A 52 24.87 4.17 7.26
CA ALA A 52 23.46 3.80 7.01
C ALA A 52 23.44 2.47 6.25
N PHE A 53 23.14 1.37 6.96
CA PHE A 53 22.97 0.07 6.34
C PHE A 53 21.87 0.15 5.30
N GLY A 54 22.15 -0.32 4.09
CA GLY A 54 21.14 -0.59 3.11
C GLY A 54 20.21 -1.72 3.58
N PRO A 55 19.02 -1.87 2.98
CA PRO A 55 18.09 -2.94 3.35
C PRO A 55 18.71 -4.35 3.28
N GLU A 56 19.56 -4.60 2.28
CA GLU A 56 20.24 -5.90 2.09
C GLU A 56 21.30 -6.16 3.17
N GLU A 57 22.11 -5.14 3.50
CA GLU A 57 23.12 -5.24 4.55
C GLU A 57 22.48 -5.47 5.93
N SER A 58 21.36 -4.80 6.19
CA SER A 58 20.59 -4.97 7.42
C SER A 58 20.04 -6.40 7.54
N ARG A 59 19.53 -6.96 6.43
CA ARG A 59 19.06 -8.36 6.38
C ARG A 59 20.19 -9.35 6.62
N LEU A 60 21.33 -9.14 5.95
CA LEU A 60 22.49 -9.99 6.12
C LEU A 60 22.97 -9.99 7.58
N LEU A 61 23.09 -8.81 8.20
CA LEU A 61 23.44 -8.67 9.60
C LEU A 61 22.45 -9.40 10.52
N GLY A 62 21.16 -9.21 10.28
CA GLY A 62 20.11 -9.88 11.04
C GLY A 62 20.20 -11.40 10.97
N ASN A 63 20.41 -11.93 9.76
CA ASN A 63 20.52 -13.36 9.53
C ASN A 63 21.80 -13.94 10.18
N LEU A 64 22.93 -13.23 10.09
CA LEU A 64 24.17 -13.63 10.74
C LEU A 64 24.04 -13.69 12.27
N ILE A 65 23.42 -12.66 12.87
CA ILE A 65 23.21 -12.64 14.33
C ILE A 65 22.29 -13.77 14.77
N ARG A 66 21.15 -13.96 14.08
CA ARG A 66 20.19 -15.03 14.40
C ARG A 66 20.78 -16.42 14.18
N GLY A 67 21.54 -16.60 13.09
CA GLY A 67 22.28 -17.83 12.83
C GLY A 67 23.28 -18.15 13.93
N SER A 68 24.09 -17.17 14.33
CA SER A 68 25.08 -17.33 15.41
C SER A 68 24.43 -17.70 16.76
N ILE A 69 23.25 -17.13 17.07
CA ILE A 69 22.48 -17.48 18.28
C ILE A 69 21.98 -18.92 18.19
N ALA A 70 21.47 -19.34 17.05
CA ALA A 70 20.97 -20.69 16.83
C ALA A 70 22.11 -21.74 16.93
N ASP A 71 23.24 -21.46 16.29
CA ASP A 71 24.44 -22.33 16.30
C ASP A 71 25.03 -22.49 17.71
N ALA A 72 24.98 -21.40 18.51
CA ALA A 72 25.45 -21.43 19.89
C ALA A 72 24.50 -22.19 20.84
N GLY A 73 23.30 -22.55 20.42
CA GLY A 73 22.29 -23.21 21.24
C GLY A 73 21.79 -22.40 22.44
N VAL A 74 21.98 -21.06 22.40
CA VAL A 74 21.61 -20.15 23.48
C VAL A 74 20.21 -19.58 23.23
N ARG A 75 19.39 -19.52 24.28
CA ARG A 75 18.11 -18.81 24.24
C ARG A 75 18.35 -17.31 24.37
N ALA A 76 18.55 -16.64 23.25
CA ALA A 76 18.72 -15.21 23.17
C ALA A 76 17.83 -14.62 22.07
N GLN A 77 17.43 -13.35 22.22
CA GLN A 77 16.69 -12.59 21.21
C GLN A 77 17.58 -11.45 20.70
N ALA A 78 17.74 -11.38 19.40
CA ALA A 78 18.39 -10.25 18.76
C ALA A 78 17.38 -9.11 18.57
N VAL A 79 17.67 -7.94 19.14
CA VAL A 79 16.84 -6.75 19.02
C VAL A 79 17.70 -5.59 18.54
N GLY A 80 17.18 -4.82 17.61
CA GLY A 80 17.86 -3.63 17.09
C GLY A 80 17.03 -2.97 16.00
N THR A 81 17.26 -1.69 15.79
CA THR A 81 16.48 -0.89 14.82
C THR A 81 16.53 -1.52 13.41
N ALA A 82 17.71 -1.96 12.96
CA ALA A 82 17.87 -2.58 11.65
C ALA A 82 17.11 -3.92 11.54
N LEU A 83 17.13 -4.74 12.59
CA LEU A 83 16.41 -6.00 12.64
C LEU A 83 14.89 -5.78 12.64
N LEU A 84 14.43 -4.81 13.42
CA LEU A 84 13.01 -4.46 13.51
C LEU A 84 12.45 -4.01 12.14
N PHE A 85 13.19 -3.16 11.42
CA PHE A 85 12.77 -2.75 10.08
C PHE A 85 12.73 -3.92 9.09
N ASN A 86 13.66 -4.87 9.18
CA ASN A 86 13.62 -6.07 8.36
C ASN A 86 12.41 -6.94 8.68
N ASP A 87 12.12 -7.16 9.97
CA ASP A 87 10.97 -7.97 10.40
C ASP A 87 9.65 -7.34 9.95
N ILE A 88 9.52 -6.01 10.03
CA ILE A 88 8.37 -5.28 9.51
C ILE A 88 8.27 -5.44 7.98
N ALA A 89 9.38 -5.28 7.25
CA ALA A 89 9.38 -5.44 5.81
C ALA A 89 9.01 -6.86 5.38
N ASP A 90 9.55 -7.87 6.04
CA ASP A 90 9.24 -9.28 5.76
C ASP A 90 7.78 -9.63 6.10
N ALA A 91 7.24 -9.10 7.21
CA ALA A 91 5.83 -9.26 7.56
C ALA A 91 4.92 -8.64 6.49
N ILE A 92 5.22 -7.44 6.02
CA ILE A 92 4.45 -6.78 4.96
C ILE A 92 4.52 -7.55 3.64
N MET A 93 5.70 -8.04 3.26
CA MET A 93 5.85 -8.82 2.03
C MET A 93 5.09 -10.14 2.08
N ARG A 94 4.96 -10.76 3.27
CA ARG A 94 4.23 -12.01 3.47
C ARG A 94 2.73 -11.79 3.61
N ASP A 95 2.33 -10.89 4.49
CA ASP A 95 0.93 -10.71 4.90
C ASP A 95 0.20 -9.68 4.03
N GLY A 96 0.96 -8.76 3.41
CA GLY A 96 0.44 -7.67 2.59
C GLY A 96 -0.40 -8.13 1.39
N PRO A 97 0.05 -9.07 0.57
CA PRO A 97 -0.76 -9.60 -0.54
C PRO A 97 -2.06 -10.21 -0.05
N ILE A 98 -2.04 -10.94 1.07
CA ILE A 98 -3.23 -11.55 1.67
C ILE A 98 -4.20 -10.46 2.12
N ALA A 99 -3.71 -9.45 2.87
CA ALA A 99 -4.53 -8.33 3.31
C ALA A 99 -5.14 -7.55 2.13
N THR A 100 -4.37 -7.36 1.05
CA THR A 100 -4.84 -6.70 -0.16
C THR A 100 -5.93 -7.50 -0.87
N LEU A 101 -5.77 -8.82 -0.97
CA LEU A 101 -6.79 -9.70 -1.55
C LEU A 101 -8.06 -9.76 -0.70
N VAL A 102 -7.93 -9.81 0.62
CA VAL A 102 -9.07 -9.77 1.54
C VAL A 102 -9.81 -8.43 1.42
N ALA A 103 -9.08 -7.31 1.40
CA ALA A 103 -9.68 -5.99 1.21
C ALA A 103 -10.41 -5.89 -0.14
N PHE A 104 -9.80 -6.36 -1.23
CA PHE A 104 -10.43 -6.40 -2.53
C PHE A 104 -11.67 -7.29 -2.55
N GLY A 105 -11.59 -8.49 -1.97
CA GLY A 105 -12.73 -9.41 -1.85
C GLY A 105 -13.89 -8.79 -1.06
N ALA A 106 -13.60 -8.10 0.03
CA ALA A 106 -14.60 -7.38 0.82
C ALA A 106 -15.27 -6.26 0.00
N VAL A 107 -14.49 -5.50 -0.77
CA VAL A 107 -15.01 -4.46 -1.68
C VAL A 107 -15.90 -5.08 -2.75
N VAL A 108 -15.49 -6.18 -3.38
CA VAL A 108 -16.30 -6.90 -4.37
C VAL A 108 -17.63 -7.37 -3.77
N ALA A 109 -17.58 -7.96 -2.57
CA ALA A 109 -18.79 -8.44 -1.88
C ALA A 109 -19.74 -7.28 -1.54
N LEU A 110 -19.20 -6.17 -1.03
CA LEU A 110 -19.96 -4.99 -0.65
C LEU A 110 -20.63 -4.34 -1.86
N VAL A 111 -19.91 -4.17 -2.98
CA VAL A 111 -20.46 -3.61 -4.22
C VAL A 111 -21.52 -4.54 -4.82
N ALA A 112 -21.28 -5.85 -4.82
CA ALA A 112 -22.25 -6.83 -5.30
C ALA A 112 -23.55 -6.81 -4.48
N LEU A 113 -23.42 -6.69 -3.16
CA LEU A 113 -24.55 -6.58 -2.23
C LEU A 113 -25.31 -5.27 -2.41
N ALA A 114 -24.59 -4.14 -2.57
CA ALA A 114 -25.19 -2.82 -2.75
C ALA A 114 -25.93 -2.68 -4.09
N LEU A 115 -25.32 -3.13 -5.17
CA LEU A 115 -25.87 -2.99 -6.52
C LEU A 115 -26.85 -4.12 -6.89
N ARG A 116 -26.71 -5.30 -6.25
CA ARG A 116 -27.57 -6.49 -6.44
C ARG A 116 -27.77 -6.92 -7.90
N ARG A 117 -26.87 -6.52 -8.81
CA ARG A 117 -26.89 -6.85 -10.24
C ARG A 117 -25.47 -6.99 -10.77
N VAL A 118 -25.21 -8.04 -11.51
CA VAL A 118 -23.87 -8.40 -12.00
C VAL A 118 -23.26 -7.32 -12.91
N ARG A 119 -24.02 -6.82 -13.89
CA ARG A 119 -23.51 -5.83 -14.86
C ARG A 119 -22.98 -4.55 -14.21
N PRO A 120 -23.76 -3.81 -13.40
CA PRO A 120 -23.25 -2.60 -12.76
C PRO A 120 -22.10 -2.90 -11.78
N THR A 121 -22.11 -4.05 -11.11
CA THR A 121 -21.00 -4.50 -10.27
C THR A 121 -19.72 -4.63 -11.09
N ILE A 122 -19.76 -5.31 -12.24
CA ILE A 122 -18.60 -5.46 -13.13
C ILE A 122 -18.13 -4.08 -13.62
N GLN A 123 -19.03 -3.18 -13.97
CA GLN A 123 -18.66 -1.83 -14.46
C GLN A 123 -17.95 -1.01 -13.39
N VAL A 124 -18.44 -1.04 -12.15
CA VAL A 124 -17.78 -0.37 -11.00
C VAL A 124 -16.41 -0.98 -10.73
N LEU A 125 -16.34 -2.30 -10.67
CA LEU A 125 -15.05 -2.99 -10.42
C LEU A 125 -14.05 -2.80 -11.57
N ALA A 126 -14.51 -2.77 -12.82
CA ALA A 126 -13.65 -2.49 -13.96
C ALA A 126 -13.08 -1.05 -13.92
N SER A 127 -13.88 -0.08 -13.52
CA SER A 127 -13.42 1.29 -13.29
C SER A 127 -12.38 1.36 -12.18
N LEU A 128 -12.63 0.68 -11.05
CA LEU A 128 -11.68 0.60 -9.93
C LEU A 128 -10.36 -0.03 -10.38
N LEU A 129 -10.42 -1.19 -11.03
CA LEU A 129 -9.21 -1.89 -11.50
C LEU A 129 -8.42 -1.07 -12.52
N LEU A 130 -9.09 -0.29 -13.36
CA LEU A 130 -8.43 0.63 -14.29
C LEU A 130 -7.71 1.75 -13.53
N GLY A 131 -8.35 2.35 -12.51
CA GLY A 131 -7.72 3.35 -11.66
C GLY A 131 -6.48 2.80 -10.95
N VAL A 132 -6.57 1.59 -10.40
CA VAL A 132 -5.43 0.91 -9.77
C VAL A 132 -4.33 0.58 -10.79
N ALA A 133 -4.68 0.15 -12.01
CA ALA A 133 -3.71 -0.07 -13.07
C ALA A 133 -2.96 1.22 -13.45
N TRP A 134 -3.64 2.35 -13.51
CA TRP A 134 -3.01 3.64 -13.72
C TRP A 134 -2.11 4.06 -12.56
N LEU A 135 -2.53 3.82 -11.31
CA LEU A 135 -1.68 4.03 -10.14
C LEU A 135 -0.39 3.23 -10.22
N VAL A 136 -0.50 1.91 -10.50
CA VAL A 136 0.68 1.03 -10.64
C VAL A 136 1.58 1.49 -11.80
N GLY A 137 0.98 1.85 -12.93
CA GLY A 137 1.70 2.39 -14.08
C GLY A 137 2.47 3.66 -13.74
N ALA A 138 1.82 4.61 -13.07
CA ALA A 138 2.45 5.86 -12.64
C ALA A 138 3.58 5.63 -11.62
N ALA A 139 3.35 4.74 -10.64
CA ALA A 139 4.35 4.38 -9.63
C ALA A 139 5.58 3.74 -10.27
N THR A 140 5.38 2.86 -11.25
CA THR A 140 6.45 2.17 -11.99
C THR A 140 7.22 3.16 -12.86
N TRP A 141 6.52 4.03 -13.58
CA TRP A 141 7.14 5.07 -14.42
C TRP A 141 7.97 6.05 -13.58
N ALA A 142 7.44 6.48 -12.43
CA ALA A 142 8.15 7.36 -11.49
C ALA A 142 9.24 6.63 -10.67
N ARG A 143 9.47 5.33 -10.91
CA ARG A 143 10.43 4.49 -10.18
C ARG A 143 10.29 4.61 -8.66
N VAL A 144 9.04 4.69 -8.17
CA VAL A 144 8.76 4.77 -6.74
C VAL A 144 9.20 3.48 -6.07
N ARG A 145 10.14 3.60 -5.11
CA ARG A 145 10.54 2.45 -4.29
C ARG A 145 9.43 2.14 -3.30
N LEU A 146 8.90 0.93 -3.36
CA LEU A 146 7.91 0.47 -2.38
C LEU A 146 8.57 0.36 -1.01
N ASN A 147 8.00 1.05 -0.06
CA ASN A 147 8.32 0.93 1.35
C ASN A 147 7.08 0.41 2.10
N PHE A 148 7.22 0.14 3.38
CA PHE A 148 6.15 -0.40 4.21
C PHE A 148 4.90 0.50 4.25
N LEU A 149 5.09 1.84 4.20
CA LEU A 149 3.97 2.78 4.16
C LEU A 149 3.29 2.82 2.78
N ASN A 150 4.07 2.82 1.71
CA ASN A 150 3.54 2.90 0.34
C ASN A 150 2.67 1.69 -0.01
N PHE A 151 2.96 0.53 0.58
CA PHE A 151 2.16 -0.67 0.35
C PHE A 151 0.70 -0.49 0.82
N VAL A 152 0.49 0.21 1.94
CA VAL A 152 -0.85 0.45 2.52
C VAL A 152 -1.74 1.28 1.59
N VAL A 153 -1.17 2.01 0.63
CA VAL A 153 -1.94 2.79 -0.37
C VAL A 153 -2.88 1.88 -1.17
N PHE A 154 -2.47 0.65 -1.52
CA PHE A 154 -3.30 -0.23 -2.36
C PHE A 154 -4.64 -0.61 -1.72
N PRO A 155 -4.69 -1.19 -0.52
CA PRO A 155 -5.98 -1.51 0.12
C PRO A 155 -6.82 -0.25 0.41
N ILE A 156 -6.20 0.89 0.72
CA ILE A 156 -6.91 2.16 0.89
C ILE A 156 -7.53 2.61 -0.43
N THR A 157 -6.79 2.55 -1.54
CA THR A 157 -7.30 2.92 -2.87
C THR A 157 -8.48 2.07 -3.30
N PHE A 158 -8.54 0.79 -2.92
CA PHE A 158 -9.72 -0.05 -3.19
C PHE A 158 -10.97 0.47 -2.47
N GLY A 159 -10.83 0.87 -1.20
CA GLY A 159 -11.95 1.38 -0.41
C GLY A 159 -12.48 2.72 -0.92
N ILE A 160 -11.58 3.67 -1.16
CA ILE A 160 -11.97 5.02 -1.59
C ILE A 160 -12.36 5.06 -3.08
N GLY A 161 -11.56 4.42 -3.93
CA GLY A 161 -11.75 4.46 -5.39
C GLY A 161 -13.04 3.82 -5.85
N VAL A 162 -13.56 2.82 -5.13
CA VAL A 162 -14.83 2.17 -5.48
C VAL A 162 -16.03 3.07 -5.29
N ASP A 163 -16.00 3.96 -4.30
CA ASP A 163 -17.14 4.83 -3.98
C ASP A 163 -17.47 5.79 -5.12
N TYR A 164 -16.48 6.26 -5.85
CA TYR A 164 -16.67 7.18 -6.98
C TYR A 164 -17.51 6.54 -8.08
N ALA A 165 -17.11 5.36 -8.52
CA ALA A 165 -17.82 4.61 -9.55
C ALA A 165 -19.19 4.11 -9.06
N ALA A 166 -19.28 3.65 -7.81
CA ALA A 166 -20.52 3.15 -7.23
C ALA A 166 -21.60 4.24 -7.13
N ASN A 167 -21.25 5.44 -6.66
CA ASN A 167 -22.17 6.58 -6.55
C ASN A 167 -22.70 7.00 -7.93
N ILE A 168 -21.84 7.11 -8.95
CA ILE A 168 -22.22 7.46 -10.31
C ILE A 168 -23.16 6.40 -10.90
N VAL A 169 -22.82 5.11 -10.78
CA VAL A 169 -23.61 4.00 -11.32
C VAL A 169 -24.96 3.91 -10.60
N GLN A 170 -24.99 4.06 -9.29
CA GLN A 170 -26.22 3.99 -8.51
C GLN A 170 -27.17 5.14 -8.88
N ARG A 171 -26.66 6.36 -8.97
CA ARG A 171 -27.43 7.53 -9.35
C ARG A 171 -27.98 7.40 -10.77
N TRP A 172 -27.14 7.01 -11.73
CA TRP A 172 -27.56 6.79 -13.12
C TRP A 172 -28.64 5.72 -13.24
N ARG A 173 -28.60 4.66 -12.43
CA ARG A 173 -29.63 3.64 -12.42
C ARG A 173 -30.96 4.12 -11.86
N LEU A 174 -30.94 5.04 -10.91
CA LEU A 174 -32.16 5.64 -10.33
C LEU A 174 -32.83 6.62 -11.28
N GLU A 175 -32.06 7.40 -12.01
CA GLU A 175 -32.55 8.43 -12.92
C GLU A 175 -32.90 7.88 -14.32
N GLY A 176 -32.35 6.75 -14.71
CA GLY A 176 -32.66 6.07 -15.97
C GLY A 176 -31.71 6.39 -17.13
N ALA A 177 -31.95 5.69 -18.24
CA ALA A 177 -31.14 5.85 -19.45
C ALA A 177 -31.39 7.25 -20.07
N GLY A 178 -30.30 7.93 -20.45
CA GLY A 178 -30.35 9.27 -21.04
C GLY A 178 -29.97 10.41 -20.09
N THR A 179 -29.87 10.14 -18.78
CA THR A 179 -29.53 11.16 -17.76
C THR A 179 -28.04 11.21 -17.41
N LEU A 180 -27.19 10.43 -18.11
CA LEU A 180 -25.77 10.28 -17.76
C LEU A 180 -25.03 11.61 -17.69
N ASP A 181 -25.28 12.52 -18.61
CA ASP A 181 -24.64 13.85 -18.61
C ASP A 181 -25.00 14.65 -17.34
N ARG A 182 -26.27 14.61 -16.95
CA ARG A 182 -26.73 15.24 -15.72
C ARG A 182 -26.10 14.60 -14.47
N VAL A 183 -26.09 13.26 -14.41
CA VAL A 183 -25.48 12.51 -13.30
C VAL A 183 -23.98 12.83 -13.18
N LEU A 184 -23.27 12.95 -14.30
CA LEU A 184 -21.85 13.32 -14.29
C LEU A 184 -21.63 14.75 -13.81
N ARG A 185 -22.50 15.70 -14.15
CA ARG A 185 -22.39 17.08 -13.67
C ARG A 185 -22.70 17.18 -12.17
N GLU A 186 -23.80 16.59 -11.72
CA GLU A 186 -24.26 16.71 -10.33
C GLU A 186 -23.47 15.78 -9.39
N THR A 187 -23.55 14.45 -9.62
CA THR A 187 -22.89 13.46 -8.76
C THR A 187 -21.39 13.41 -9.01
N GLY A 188 -20.96 13.49 -10.27
CA GLY A 188 -19.55 13.53 -10.62
C GLY A 188 -18.85 14.76 -10.06
N GLY A 189 -19.52 15.92 -10.06
CA GLY A 189 -19.02 17.15 -9.42
C GLY A 189 -18.86 16.99 -7.90
N ALA A 190 -19.84 16.39 -7.23
CA ALA A 190 -19.76 16.12 -5.80
C ALA A 190 -18.63 15.13 -5.46
N VAL A 191 -18.49 14.07 -6.25
CA VAL A 191 -17.41 13.08 -6.13
C VAL A 191 -16.04 13.74 -6.35
N ALA A 192 -15.92 14.61 -7.37
CA ALA A 192 -14.68 15.33 -7.64
C ALA A 192 -14.29 16.27 -6.47
N LEU A 193 -15.26 16.93 -5.86
CA LEU A 193 -15.01 17.79 -4.69
C LEU A 193 -14.57 16.96 -3.48
N CYS A 194 -15.18 15.80 -3.24
CA CYS A 194 -14.78 14.87 -2.20
C CYS A 194 -13.35 14.38 -2.42
N SER A 195 -13.03 13.96 -3.65
CA SER A 195 -11.68 13.55 -4.02
C SER A 195 -10.66 14.67 -3.86
N LEU A 196 -11.01 15.92 -4.18
CA LEU A 196 -10.12 17.07 -4.00
C LEU A 196 -9.74 17.26 -2.54
N THR A 197 -10.67 17.12 -1.60
CA THR A 197 -10.36 17.21 -0.15
C THR A 197 -9.43 16.09 0.29
N THR A 198 -9.60 14.89 -0.24
CA THR A 198 -8.72 13.74 0.02
C THR A 198 -7.32 13.97 -0.55
N ILE A 199 -7.23 14.49 -1.78
CA ILE A 199 -5.95 14.85 -2.42
C ILE A 199 -5.22 15.92 -1.60
N ILE A 200 -5.91 16.95 -1.10
CA ILE A 200 -5.32 17.96 -0.22
C ILE A 200 -4.79 17.30 1.06
N GLY A 201 -5.57 16.39 1.66
CA GLY A 201 -5.15 15.64 2.85
C GLY A 201 -3.88 14.83 2.61
N TYR A 202 -3.82 14.03 1.55
CA TYR A 202 -2.60 13.28 1.20
C TYR A 202 -1.46 14.21 0.75
N GLY A 203 -1.77 15.26 0.01
CA GLY A 203 -0.81 16.27 -0.46
C GLY A 203 -0.13 17.00 0.69
N SER A 204 -0.81 17.21 1.83
CA SER A 204 -0.19 17.81 3.00
C SER A 204 1.00 17.02 3.54
N LEU A 205 1.04 15.70 3.30
CA LEU A 205 2.15 14.84 3.69
C LEU A 205 3.42 15.08 2.86
N LEU A 206 3.32 15.76 1.72
CA LEU A 206 4.49 16.08 0.89
C LEU A 206 5.43 17.09 1.57
N VAL A 207 4.92 17.84 2.54
CA VAL A 207 5.71 18.80 3.34
C VAL A 207 6.45 18.11 4.50
N ALA A 208 6.14 16.84 4.81
CA ALA A 208 6.77 16.12 5.90
C ALA A 208 8.28 15.91 5.66
N ASP A 209 9.10 16.02 6.71
CA ASP A 209 10.55 15.72 6.64
C ASP A 209 10.80 14.21 6.38
N ASN A 210 9.91 13.36 6.86
CA ASN A 210 10.02 11.92 6.70
C ASN A 210 9.77 11.50 5.24
N ARG A 211 10.78 10.92 4.60
CA ARG A 211 10.70 10.44 3.21
C ARG A 211 9.63 9.38 2.98
N ALA A 212 9.33 8.54 3.97
CA ALA A 212 8.31 7.52 3.86
C ALA A 212 6.90 8.13 3.82
N LEU A 213 6.64 9.15 4.66
CA LEU A 213 5.38 9.90 4.64
C LEU A 213 5.19 10.68 3.34
N ARG A 214 6.25 11.34 2.83
CA ARG A 214 6.19 12.01 1.52
C ARG A 214 5.88 11.02 0.40
N GLY A 215 6.54 9.87 0.39
CA GLY A 215 6.29 8.82 -0.59
C GLY A 215 4.86 8.30 -0.54
N PHE A 216 4.33 8.08 0.66
CA PHE A 216 2.94 7.68 0.87
C PHE A 216 1.97 8.75 0.36
N GLY A 217 2.16 10.02 0.76
CA GLY A 217 1.30 11.13 0.33
C GLY A 217 1.27 11.31 -1.18
N ALA A 218 2.45 11.22 -1.84
CA ALA A 218 2.55 11.30 -3.29
C ALA A 218 1.80 10.16 -3.98
N LEU A 219 2.04 8.91 -3.54
CA LEU A 219 1.44 7.73 -4.16
C LEU A 219 -0.08 7.68 -3.93
N ALA A 220 -0.53 8.02 -2.73
CA ALA A 220 -1.95 8.09 -2.39
C ALA A 220 -2.67 9.18 -3.21
N SER A 221 -2.06 10.37 -3.36
CA SER A 221 -2.63 11.44 -4.22
C SER A 221 -2.74 11.00 -5.68
N VAL A 222 -1.72 10.31 -6.21
CA VAL A 222 -1.77 9.77 -7.58
C VAL A 222 -2.86 8.71 -7.71
N GLY A 223 -3.00 7.83 -6.72
CA GLY A 223 -4.05 6.80 -6.69
C GLY A 223 -5.45 7.41 -6.70
N GLU A 224 -5.63 8.46 -5.91
CA GLU A 224 -6.87 9.22 -5.82
C GLU A 224 -7.26 9.84 -7.16
N VAL A 225 -6.33 10.56 -7.80
CA VAL A 225 -6.53 11.15 -9.14
C VAL A 225 -6.82 10.07 -10.18
N ALA A 226 -6.11 8.95 -10.15
CA ALA A 226 -6.28 7.85 -11.08
C ALA A 226 -7.68 7.20 -10.95
N CYS A 227 -8.15 6.95 -9.72
CA CYS A 227 -9.48 6.39 -9.48
C CYS A 227 -10.59 7.37 -9.85
N LEU A 228 -10.43 8.65 -9.52
CA LEU A 228 -11.37 9.71 -9.93
C LEU A 228 -11.47 9.80 -11.47
N ALA A 229 -10.33 9.84 -12.15
CA ALA A 229 -10.31 9.89 -13.61
C ALA A 229 -10.94 8.63 -14.23
N ALA A 230 -10.67 7.45 -13.68
CA ALA A 230 -11.32 6.21 -14.13
C ALA A 230 -12.85 6.26 -13.94
N ALA A 231 -13.33 6.81 -12.83
CA ALA A 231 -14.76 6.94 -12.55
C ALA A 231 -15.44 8.01 -13.42
N LEU A 232 -14.79 9.13 -13.71
CA LEU A 232 -15.40 10.23 -14.47
C LEU A 232 -15.25 10.08 -15.99
N VAL A 233 -14.20 9.38 -16.46
CA VAL A 233 -13.89 9.29 -17.89
C VAL A 233 -14.15 7.87 -18.44
N ALA A 234 -13.56 6.86 -17.80
CA ALA A 234 -13.65 5.50 -18.32
C ALA A 234 -15.01 4.83 -18.02
N LEU A 235 -15.57 5.05 -16.84
CA LEU A 235 -16.86 4.48 -16.47
C LEU A 235 -17.99 4.93 -17.41
N PRO A 236 -18.18 6.20 -17.76
CA PRO A 236 -19.17 6.63 -18.74
C PRO A 236 -19.03 5.92 -20.09
N ALA A 237 -17.80 5.72 -20.56
CA ALA A 237 -17.56 4.98 -21.79
C ALA A 237 -18.01 3.51 -21.70
N PHE A 238 -17.88 2.88 -20.52
CA PHE A 238 -18.40 1.52 -20.26
C PHE A 238 -19.93 1.51 -20.19
N LEU A 239 -20.56 2.57 -19.66
CA LEU A 239 -22.02 2.67 -19.54
C LEU A 239 -22.68 2.92 -20.90
N LEU A 240 -22.03 3.69 -21.79
CA LEU A 240 -22.53 4.05 -23.13
C LEU A 240 -22.30 2.95 -24.18
N ARG A 241 -21.54 1.88 -23.88
CA ARG A 241 -21.33 0.79 -24.84
C ARG A 241 -22.68 0.21 -25.28
N PRO A 242 -23.01 0.30 -26.60
CA PRO A 242 -24.26 -0.21 -27.10
C PRO A 242 -24.35 -1.71 -26.78
N ARG A 243 -25.55 -2.14 -26.34
CA ARG A 243 -25.86 -3.56 -26.25
C ARG A 243 -25.62 -4.14 -27.65
N ARG A 244 -24.63 -4.99 -27.84
CA ARG A 244 -24.66 -5.94 -28.94
C ARG A 244 -25.92 -6.77 -28.70
N HIS A 245 -27.00 -6.43 -29.39
CA HIS A 245 -28.11 -7.34 -29.54
C HIS A 245 -27.50 -8.60 -30.17
N ALA A 246 -27.44 -9.69 -29.42
CA ALA A 246 -27.35 -11.01 -30.01
C ALA A 246 -28.51 -11.05 -31.00
N GLY A 247 -28.20 -11.12 -32.30
CA GLY A 247 -29.17 -11.04 -33.36
C GLY A 247 -30.26 -12.08 -33.12
N LEU A 248 -31.39 -11.60 -32.70
CA LEU A 248 -32.62 -12.32 -32.93
C LEU A 248 -32.84 -12.25 -34.46
N PRO A 249 -32.95 -13.40 -35.17
CA PRO A 249 -33.28 -13.34 -36.57
C PRO A 249 -34.60 -12.58 -36.69
N VAL A 250 -34.62 -11.53 -37.47
CA VAL A 250 -35.82 -10.85 -37.89
C VAL A 250 -36.66 -11.91 -38.62
N PRO A 251 -37.82 -12.27 -38.16
CA PRO A 251 -38.67 -13.15 -38.93
C PRO A 251 -38.93 -12.46 -40.28
N SER A 252 -38.51 -13.14 -41.37
CA SER A 252 -38.76 -12.69 -42.71
C SER A 252 -40.30 -12.61 -42.91
N ALA A 253 -40.78 -11.38 -43.10
CA ALA A 253 -42.20 -11.09 -43.40
C ALA A 253 -42.56 -11.44 -44.85
N ALA A 254 -42.07 -12.59 -45.32
CA ALA A 254 -42.25 -13.04 -46.71
C ALA A 254 -42.96 -14.40 -46.85
N GLU A 255 -43.74 -14.82 -45.83
CA GLU A 255 -44.59 -16.01 -46.02
C GLU A 255 -45.94 -15.72 -45.37
N GLY A 256 -46.95 -15.42 -46.20
CA GLY A 256 -48.31 -15.40 -45.71
C GLY A 256 -49.30 -14.47 -46.41
N LEU A 257 -49.11 -14.09 -47.62
CA LEU A 257 -50.20 -13.49 -48.43
C LEU A 257 -50.53 -14.39 -49.63
N THR A 258 -51.06 -15.56 -49.34
CA THR A 258 -51.92 -16.28 -50.33
C THR A 258 -53.34 -15.82 -50.07
N VAL A 259 -53.77 -14.88 -50.90
CA VAL A 259 -55.17 -14.50 -51.08
C VAL A 259 -55.89 -15.73 -51.62
N ARG A 260 -56.79 -16.29 -50.83
CA ARG A 260 -57.78 -17.23 -51.26
C ARG A 260 -58.97 -16.41 -51.80
N SER A 261 -58.98 -16.23 -53.12
CA SER A 261 -60.24 -15.98 -53.83
C SER A 261 -61.05 -17.26 -53.89
N THR A 262 -62.17 -17.29 -53.22
CA THR A 262 -63.21 -18.23 -53.49
C THR A 262 -64.48 -17.45 -53.82
N GLU A 263 -64.85 -17.56 -55.08
CA GLU A 263 -66.18 -17.33 -55.61
C GLU A 263 -67.21 -18.22 -54.89
N GLY A 264 -68.41 -17.67 -54.81
CA GLY A 264 -69.65 -18.38 -54.39
C GLY A 264 -70.68 -17.41 -53.93
#